data_b91bbd03e8db53b3df140cdd18721b04
#
_entry.id   b91bbd03e8db53b3df140cdd18721b04
#
_cell.length_a   1.000
_cell.length_b   1.000
_cell.length_c   1.000
_cell.angle_alpha   90.00
_cell.angle_beta   90.00
_cell.angle_gamma   90.00
#
_symmetry.space_group_name_H-M   'P 1'
#
loop_
_entity.id
_entity.type
_entity.pdbx_description
1 polymer ?
#
loop_
_entity_poly.entity_id
_entity_poly.type
_entity_poly.pdbx_seq_one_letter_code
_entity_poly.pdbx_strand_id
1 'polypeptide(L)'
;MPGLRNIEEYMDLIKDLGIEVYKDAARPAVSEVGAVAGRTVKVLLAPIRGFLWCWEKIEDYVEKEVQKRLEKVPEERLKSPDPEIAVPLLQSLTYTAQNETLREMYIALLANSMDISKENVVHPSYVDIIKKMNRLDALLFEKLSKTHGYVMAINPRIAIKGTNQIYTNALPEWYLGWTIDGYDEFAVSASLIRMSKFGILELMYDRTIIGANYTALQQNAFLEQVLDGYKNTYPQQQLKIETTDSVVYVNEYGKQFREACR
;
A
#
# COMPACT_ATOMS: atom_id res chain seq x y z
N MET A 1 5.67 -18.35 -40.43
CA MET A 1 5.38 -17.65 -39.16
C MET A 1 3.94 -17.16 -39.26
N PRO A 2 2.96 -17.69 -38.51
CA PRO A 2 1.63 -17.11 -38.46
C PRO A 2 1.67 -15.84 -37.61
N GLY A 3 1.26 -14.73 -38.18
CA GLY A 3 1.23 -13.43 -37.53
C GLY A 3 0.21 -13.37 -36.41
N LEU A 4 0.64 -13.04 -35.22
CA LEU A 4 -0.20 -12.72 -34.08
C LEU A 4 -1.04 -11.48 -34.41
N ARG A 5 -2.38 -11.63 -34.43
CA ARG A 5 -3.31 -10.60 -34.86
C ARG A 5 -3.73 -9.65 -33.73
N ASN A 6 -3.48 -10.00 -32.47
CA ASN A 6 -3.93 -9.15 -31.36
C ASN A 6 -3.16 -9.47 -30.06
N ILE A 7 -2.79 -8.44 -29.30
CA ILE A 7 -2.15 -8.58 -27.98
C ILE A 7 -3.08 -9.28 -26.99
N GLU A 8 -4.40 -9.09 -27.11
CA GLU A 8 -5.41 -9.76 -26.28
C GLU A 8 -5.43 -11.28 -26.50
N GLU A 9 -5.37 -11.74 -27.75
CA GLU A 9 -5.32 -13.16 -28.11
C GLU A 9 -4.05 -13.85 -27.61
N TYR A 10 -2.94 -13.11 -27.58
CA TYR A 10 -1.67 -13.57 -26.99
C TYR A 10 -1.72 -13.64 -25.47
N MET A 11 -2.36 -12.67 -24.84
CA MET A 11 -2.54 -12.63 -23.38
C MET A 11 -3.49 -13.72 -22.88
N ASP A 12 -4.54 -14.03 -23.63
CA ASP A 12 -5.47 -15.12 -23.29
C ASP A 12 -4.81 -16.49 -23.51
N LEU A 13 -4.03 -16.67 -24.56
CA LEU A 13 -3.24 -17.88 -24.79
C LEU A 13 -2.19 -18.12 -23.67
N ILE A 14 -1.57 -17.04 -23.17
CA ILE A 14 -0.62 -17.13 -22.05
C ILE A 14 -1.36 -17.48 -20.76
N LYS A 15 -2.56 -16.93 -20.53
CA LYS A 15 -3.38 -17.27 -19.35
C LYS A 15 -3.76 -18.75 -19.35
N ASP A 16 -4.29 -19.25 -20.46
CA ASP A 16 -4.73 -20.64 -20.58
C ASP A 16 -3.56 -21.63 -20.50
N LEU A 17 -2.48 -21.38 -21.24
CA LEU A 17 -1.26 -22.19 -21.17
C LEU A 17 -0.58 -22.08 -19.80
N GLY A 18 -0.57 -20.87 -19.20
CA GLY A 18 0.03 -20.63 -17.90
C GLY A 18 -0.67 -21.40 -16.78
N ILE A 19 -2.00 -21.45 -16.79
CA ILE A 19 -2.80 -22.16 -15.79
C ILE A 19 -2.63 -23.70 -15.94
N GLU A 20 -2.59 -24.22 -17.16
CA GLU A 20 -2.36 -25.66 -17.40
C GLU A 20 -0.94 -26.07 -17.03
N VAL A 21 0.07 -25.34 -17.48
CA VAL A 21 1.49 -25.63 -17.14
C VAL A 21 1.72 -25.51 -15.64
N TYR A 22 1.08 -24.55 -14.97
CA TYR A 22 1.16 -24.41 -13.52
C TYR A 22 0.51 -25.58 -12.79
N LYS A 23 -0.69 -26.01 -13.21
CA LYS A 23 -1.38 -27.17 -12.63
C LYS A 23 -0.57 -28.47 -12.81
N ASP A 24 0.05 -28.64 -13.96
CA ASP A 24 0.87 -29.82 -14.26
C ASP A 24 2.23 -29.77 -13.58
N ALA A 25 2.87 -28.62 -13.45
CA ALA A 25 4.11 -28.44 -12.71
C ALA A 25 3.94 -28.48 -11.19
N ALA A 26 2.78 -28.05 -10.67
CA ALA A 26 2.48 -28.11 -9.24
C ALA A 26 2.05 -29.49 -8.75
N ARG A 27 1.42 -30.33 -9.59
CA ARG A 27 0.97 -31.69 -9.25
C ARG A 27 2.10 -32.62 -8.78
N PRO A 28 3.27 -32.71 -9.45
CA PRO A 28 4.36 -33.58 -8.97
C PRO A 28 4.97 -33.10 -7.66
N ALA A 29 5.06 -31.78 -7.44
CA ALA A 29 5.62 -31.19 -6.22
C ALA A 29 4.76 -31.50 -4.97
N VAL A 30 3.47 -31.77 -5.16
CA VAL A 30 2.56 -32.15 -4.07
C VAL A 30 2.50 -33.67 -3.86
N SER A 31 2.75 -34.49 -4.89
CA SER A 31 2.55 -35.97 -4.82
C SER A 31 3.82 -36.76 -4.54
N GLU A 32 5.02 -36.28 -4.83
CA GLU A 32 6.27 -37.04 -4.70
C GLU A 32 7.16 -36.65 -3.50
N VAL A 33 6.79 -35.65 -2.70
CA VAL A 33 7.59 -35.28 -1.53
C VAL A 33 7.04 -35.87 -0.23
N GLY A 34 6.95 -37.15 -0.22
CA GLY A 34 7.07 -37.93 1.00
C GLY A 34 8.55 -38.03 1.36
N ALA A 35 8.94 -37.38 2.46
CA ALA A 35 10.21 -37.58 3.16
C ALA A 35 11.50 -37.15 2.42
N VAL A 36 11.73 -35.80 2.29
CA VAL A 36 13.09 -35.26 2.41
C VAL A 36 13.01 -33.87 3.06
N ALA A 37 13.83 -33.64 4.05
CA ALA A 37 14.01 -32.42 4.79
C ALA A 37 14.20 -31.21 3.85
N GLY A 38 13.38 -30.17 4.02
CA GLY A 38 13.58 -28.85 3.44
C GLY A 38 12.96 -28.65 2.06
N ARG A 39 11.65 -28.38 2.01
CA ARG A 39 11.05 -27.69 0.87
C ARG A 39 11.68 -26.30 0.79
N THR A 40 12.72 -26.15 -0.02
CA THR A 40 13.34 -24.84 -0.23
C THR A 40 12.34 -23.93 -0.94
N VAL A 41 12.33 -22.64 -0.63
CA VAL A 41 11.55 -21.61 -1.35
C VAL A 41 11.76 -21.74 -2.86
N LYS A 42 12.95 -22.13 -3.29
CA LYS A 42 13.31 -22.42 -4.67
C LYS A 42 12.38 -23.44 -5.34
N VAL A 43 12.03 -24.51 -4.66
CA VAL A 43 11.10 -25.55 -5.18
C VAL A 43 9.67 -25.01 -5.25
N LEU A 44 9.24 -24.26 -4.23
CA LEU A 44 7.90 -23.67 -4.18
C LEU A 44 7.70 -22.59 -5.25
N LEU A 45 8.75 -21.84 -5.63
CA LEU A 45 8.71 -20.81 -6.67
C LEU A 45 9.00 -21.38 -8.08
N ALA A 46 9.44 -22.63 -8.21
CA ALA A 46 9.79 -23.23 -9.50
C ALA A 46 8.67 -23.14 -10.56
N PRO A 47 7.37 -23.34 -10.23
CA PRO A 47 6.29 -23.27 -11.23
C PRO A 47 6.13 -21.88 -11.88
N ILE A 48 6.50 -20.80 -11.18
CA ILE A 48 6.31 -19.43 -11.67
C ILE A 48 7.54 -18.83 -12.35
N ARG A 49 8.72 -19.46 -12.24
CA ARG A 49 9.98 -18.97 -12.83
C ARG A 49 9.89 -18.76 -14.34
N GLY A 50 9.20 -19.64 -15.06
CA GLY A 50 9.05 -19.58 -16.51
C GLY A 50 8.27 -18.36 -17.01
N PHE A 51 7.52 -17.67 -16.13
CA PHE A 51 6.72 -16.47 -16.44
C PHE A 51 7.45 -15.16 -16.18
N LEU A 52 8.66 -15.21 -15.59
CA LEU A 52 9.34 -14.02 -15.08
C LEU A 52 10.51 -13.63 -15.99
N TRP A 53 10.36 -12.49 -16.64
CA TRP A 53 11.47 -11.82 -17.32
C TRP A 53 12.45 -11.24 -16.29
N CYS A 54 13.77 -11.48 -16.49
CA CYS A 54 14.83 -11.02 -15.56
C CYS A 54 14.78 -11.61 -14.15
N TRP A 55 14.18 -12.80 -13.95
CA TRP A 55 14.15 -13.51 -12.68
C TRP A 55 15.53 -13.63 -12.02
N GLU A 56 16.55 -13.99 -12.81
CA GLU A 56 17.94 -14.17 -12.34
C GLU A 56 18.51 -12.97 -11.56
N LYS A 57 17.99 -11.76 -11.82
CA LYS A 57 18.44 -10.54 -11.12
C LYS A 57 17.90 -10.37 -9.72
N ILE A 58 16.79 -11.01 -9.40
CA ILE A 58 16.09 -10.87 -8.11
C ILE A 58 15.96 -12.20 -7.39
N GLU A 59 16.29 -13.33 -8.02
CA GLU A 59 16.09 -14.69 -7.48
C GLU A 59 16.70 -14.85 -6.09
N ASP A 60 18.00 -14.61 -5.95
CA ASP A 60 18.71 -14.79 -4.68
C ASP A 60 18.14 -13.93 -3.55
N TYR A 61 17.76 -12.71 -3.89
CA TYR A 61 17.15 -11.78 -2.93
C TYR A 61 15.78 -12.28 -2.48
N VAL A 62 14.91 -12.64 -3.44
CA VAL A 62 13.55 -13.12 -3.16
C VAL A 62 13.60 -14.41 -2.36
N GLU A 63 14.41 -15.39 -2.77
CA GLU A 63 14.55 -16.67 -2.08
C GLU A 63 14.98 -16.46 -0.61
N LYS A 64 16.02 -15.67 -0.38
CA LYS A 64 16.55 -15.39 0.95
C LYS A 64 15.52 -14.70 1.85
N GLU A 65 14.88 -13.63 1.37
CA GLU A 65 13.95 -12.85 2.21
C GLU A 65 12.63 -13.57 2.45
N VAL A 66 12.12 -14.33 1.47
CA VAL A 66 10.94 -15.17 1.64
C VAL A 66 11.25 -16.33 2.60
N GLN A 67 12.38 -17.01 2.43
CA GLN A 67 12.80 -18.10 3.34
C GLN A 67 12.85 -17.64 4.79
N LYS A 68 13.46 -16.49 5.06
CA LYS A 68 13.53 -15.89 6.38
C LYS A 68 12.14 -15.67 7.01
N ARG A 69 11.16 -15.29 6.22
CA ARG A 69 9.77 -15.09 6.69
C ARG A 69 9.03 -16.39 6.92
N LEU A 70 9.35 -17.42 6.14
CA LEU A 70 8.73 -18.75 6.23
C LEU A 70 9.39 -19.69 7.25
N GLU A 71 10.54 -19.34 7.85
CA GLU A 71 11.26 -20.18 8.84
C GLU A 71 10.39 -20.68 10.00
N LYS A 72 9.38 -19.89 10.38
CA LYS A 72 8.47 -20.22 11.49
C LYS A 72 7.16 -20.86 11.04
N VAL A 73 6.97 -21.02 9.73
CA VAL A 73 5.76 -21.64 9.18
C VAL A 73 5.98 -23.14 9.08
N PRO A 74 5.11 -23.98 9.69
CA PRO A 74 5.19 -25.42 9.59
C PRO A 74 5.16 -25.89 8.13
N GLU A 75 5.94 -26.94 7.79
CA GLU A 75 6.05 -27.43 6.41
C GLU A 75 4.72 -27.84 5.80
N GLU A 76 3.82 -28.42 6.59
CA GLU A 76 2.48 -28.83 6.16
C GLU A 76 1.57 -27.66 5.75
N ARG A 77 1.93 -26.43 6.12
CA ARG A 77 1.22 -25.22 5.75
C ARG A 77 1.82 -24.52 4.54
N LEU A 78 3.00 -24.94 4.09
CA LEU A 78 3.64 -24.34 2.94
C LEU A 78 3.00 -24.81 1.64
N LYS A 79 2.68 -23.86 0.77
CA LYS A 79 2.18 -24.10 -0.60
C LYS A 79 2.91 -23.22 -1.61
N SER A 80 2.89 -23.61 -2.88
CA SER A 80 3.29 -22.70 -3.96
C SER A 80 2.32 -21.51 -3.99
N PRO A 81 2.82 -20.28 -4.21
CA PRO A 81 1.96 -19.10 -4.27
C PRO A 81 1.07 -19.15 -5.50
N ASP A 82 -0.10 -18.53 -5.41
CA ASP A 82 -1.01 -18.37 -6.53
C ASP A 82 -0.35 -17.53 -7.66
N PRO A 83 -0.36 -17.98 -8.92
CA PRO A 83 0.22 -17.23 -10.04
C PRO A 83 -0.38 -15.83 -10.22
N GLU A 84 -1.67 -15.65 -9.93
CA GLU A 84 -2.35 -14.34 -10.01
C GLU A 84 -1.76 -13.32 -9.05
N ILE A 85 -1.13 -13.77 -7.97
CA ILE A 85 -0.42 -12.94 -7.00
C ILE A 85 1.06 -12.89 -7.32
N ALA A 86 1.70 -14.07 -7.45
CA ALA A 86 3.15 -14.17 -7.51
C ALA A 86 3.74 -13.57 -8.79
N VAL A 87 3.12 -13.79 -9.97
CA VAL A 87 3.67 -13.29 -11.24
C VAL A 87 3.68 -11.77 -11.29
N PRO A 88 2.56 -11.04 -11.11
CA PRO A 88 2.56 -9.58 -11.16
C PRO A 88 3.36 -8.95 -10.02
N LEU A 89 3.44 -9.60 -8.86
CA LEU A 89 4.24 -9.18 -7.73
C LEU A 89 5.73 -9.21 -8.05
N LEU A 90 6.23 -10.35 -8.51
CA LEU A 90 7.65 -10.53 -8.83
C LEU A 90 8.08 -9.68 -10.02
N GLN A 91 7.22 -9.50 -11.03
CA GLN A 91 7.44 -8.52 -12.09
C GLN A 91 7.60 -7.10 -11.53
N SER A 92 6.78 -6.72 -10.56
CA SER A 92 6.84 -5.39 -9.94
C SER A 92 8.11 -5.19 -9.12
N LEU A 93 8.61 -6.22 -8.45
CA LEU A 93 9.88 -6.18 -7.71
C LEU A 93 11.07 -5.79 -8.58
N THR A 94 11.07 -6.14 -9.87
CA THR A 94 12.16 -5.76 -10.79
C THR A 94 12.30 -4.25 -10.95
N TYR A 95 11.22 -3.49 -10.75
CA TYR A 95 11.19 -2.03 -10.92
C TYR A 95 11.25 -1.26 -9.60
N THR A 96 10.88 -1.90 -8.48
CA THR A 96 10.79 -1.24 -7.16
C THR A 96 12.02 -1.48 -6.28
N ALA A 97 13.08 -2.05 -6.84
CA ALA A 97 14.29 -2.45 -6.12
C ALA A 97 14.92 -1.34 -5.25
N GLN A 98 14.73 -0.06 -5.60
CA GLN A 98 15.27 1.08 -4.87
C GLN A 98 14.39 1.56 -3.71
N ASN A 99 13.12 1.12 -3.62
CA ASN A 99 12.21 1.49 -2.54
C ASN A 99 12.08 0.34 -1.55
N GLU A 100 12.87 0.40 -0.48
CA GLU A 100 12.94 -0.64 0.55
C GLU A 100 11.57 -0.93 1.18
N THR A 101 10.80 0.10 1.51
CA THR A 101 9.48 -0.08 2.14
C THR A 101 8.51 -0.85 1.25
N LEU A 102 8.42 -0.49 -0.03
CA LEU A 102 7.55 -1.21 -0.98
C LEU A 102 8.06 -2.62 -1.25
N ARG A 103 9.38 -2.79 -1.34
CA ARG A 103 10.01 -4.09 -1.53
C ARG A 103 9.66 -5.05 -0.38
N GLU A 104 9.74 -4.58 0.87
CA GLU A 104 9.34 -5.36 2.04
C GLU A 104 7.86 -5.75 2.01
N MET A 105 6.96 -4.86 1.57
CA MET A 105 5.54 -5.16 1.42
C MET A 105 5.30 -6.27 0.39
N TYR A 106 5.99 -6.23 -0.76
CA TYR A 106 5.91 -7.28 -1.77
C TYR A 106 6.40 -8.63 -1.25
N ILE A 107 7.56 -8.66 -0.57
CA ILE A 107 8.12 -9.89 -0.01
C ILE A 107 7.19 -10.47 1.06
N ALA A 108 6.60 -9.63 1.91
CA ALA A 108 5.64 -10.08 2.91
C ALA A 108 4.39 -10.69 2.26
N LEU A 109 3.83 -10.01 1.25
CA LEU A 109 2.66 -10.50 0.52
C LEU A 109 2.96 -11.84 -0.17
N LEU A 110 4.14 -11.99 -0.78
CA LEU A 110 4.57 -13.24 -1.40
C LEU A 110 4.68 -14.36 -0.36
N ALA A 111 5.38 -14.13 0.75
CA ALA A 111 5.53 -15.12 1.83
C ALA A 111 4.17 -15.52 2.42
N ASN A 112 3.29 -14.56 2.69
CA ASN A 112 1.95 -14.84 3.21
C ASN A 112 1.08 -15.61 2.19
N SER A 113 1.27 -15.43 0.88
CA SER A 113 0.58 -16.21 -0.15
C SER A 113 1.04 -17.68 -0.20
N MET A 114 2.18 -17.98 0.39
CA MET A 114 2.74 -19.34 0.48
C MET A 114 2.36 -20.07 1.79
N ASP A 115 1.59 -19.44 2.68
CA ASP A 115 1.06 -20.02 3.92
C ASP A 115 -0.45 -20.27 3.79
N ILE A 116 -0.87 -21.53 3.79
CA ILE A 116 -2.29 -21.93 3.68
C ILE A 116 -3.16 -21.23 4.74
N SER A 117 -2.63 -20.99 5.94
CA SER A 117 -3.41 -20.34 7.01
C SER A 117 -3.71 -18.85 6.73
N LYS A 118 -3.03 -18.25 5.76
CA LYS A 118 -3.20 -16.85 5.33
C LYS A 118 -4.06 -16.68 4.06
N GLU A 119 -4.62 -17.77 3.55
CA GLU A 119 -5.40 -17.75 2.30
C GLU A 119 -6.56 -16.75 2.30
N ASN A 120 -7.24 -16.58 3.45
CA ASN A 120 -8.33 -15.60 3.60
C ASN A 120 -7.85 -14.15 3.78
N VAL A 121 -6.56 -13.93 4.00
CA VAL A 121 -5.98 -12.60 4.23
C VAL A 121 -5.34 -12.05 2.95
N VAL A 122 -4.81 -12.92 2.11
CA VAL A 122 -4.10 -12.55 0.88
C VAL A 122 -5.10 -12.38 -0.26
N HIS A 123 -4.93 -11.30 -1.05
CA HIS A 123 -5.80 -11.01 -2.20
C HIS A 123 -4.99 -10.44 -3.37
N PRO A 124 -5.27 -10.82 -4.64
CA PRO A 124 -4.55 -10.33 -5.83
C PRO A 124 -4.53 -8.81 -5.96
N SER A 125 -5.63 -8.12 -5.58
CA SER A 125 -5.72 -6.66 -5.63
C SER A 125 -4.67 -5.93 -4.77
N TYR A 126 -4.06 -6.59 -3.80
CA TYR A 126 -3.00 -5.99 -2.97
C TYR A 126 -1.74 -5.70 -3.78
N VAL A 127 -1.44 -6.51 -4.78
CA VAL A 127 -0.34 -6.24 -5.71
C VAL A 127 -0.58 -4.91 -6.42
N ASP A 128 -1.81 -4.66 -6.88
CA ASP A 128 -2.16 -3.41 -7.57
C ASP A 128 -2.12 -2.20 -6.65
N ILE A 129 -2.49 -2.35 -5.39
CA ILE A 129 -2.36 -1.29 -4.39
C ILE A 129 -0.90 -0.93 -4.22
N ILE A 130 -0.01 -1.91 -3.95
CA ILE A 130 1.43 -1.65 -3.75
C ILE A 130 2.04 -1.00 -5.00
N LYS A 131 1.66 -1.45 -6.21
CA LYS A 131 2.12 -0.86 -7.48
C LYS A 131 1.78 0.63 -7.64
N LYS A 132 0.66 1.06 -7.08
CA LYS A 132 0.19 2.45 -7.13
C LYS A 132 0.74 3.32 -5.99
N MET A 133 1.31 2.71 -4.95
CA MET A 133 1.92 3.43 -3.84
C MET A 133 3.29 3.98 -4.20
N ASN A 134 3.59 5.16 -3.69
CA ASN A 134 4.95 5.67 -3.64
C ASN A 134 5.54 5.49 -2.22
N ARG A 135 6.79 5.94 -2.01
CA ARG A 135 7.45 5.83 -0.70
C ARG A 135 6.67 6.52 0.42
N LEU A 136 6.14 7.73 0.16
CA LEU A 136 5.35 8.47 1.15
C LEU A 136 4.09 7.71 1.53
N ASP A 137 3.37 7.14 0.54
CA ASP A 137 2.15 6.37 0.80
C ASP A 137 2.44 5.18 1.73
N ALA A 138 3.53 4.46 1.48
CA ALA A 138 3.93 3.32 2.29
C ALA A 138 4.32 3.72 3.73
N LEU A 139 5.14 4.77 3.89
CA LEU A 139 5.55 5.29 5.20
C LEU A 139 4.35 5.82 6.01
N LEU A 140 3.47 6.57 5.35
CA LEU A 140 2.28 7.12 5.99
C LEU A 140 1.28 6.02 6.36
N PHE A 141 1.07 5.03 5.48
CA PHE A 141 0.22 3.87 5.77
C PHE A 141 0.77 3.05 6.94
N GLU A 142 2.07 2.81 6.99
CA GLU A 142 2.70 2.14 8.14
C GLU A 142 2.46 2.90 9.44
N LYS A 143 2.62 4.24 9.43
CA LYS A 143 2.39 5.10 10.61
C LYS A 143 0.92 5.08 11.03
N LEU A 144 -0.02 5.24 10.09
CA LEU A 144 -1.46 5.14 10.34
C LEU A 144 -1.86 3.77 10.89
N SER A 145 -1.28 2.71 10.36
CA SER A 145 -1.57 1.35 10.75
C SER A 145 -1.10 0.99 12.17
N LYS A 146 -0.17 1.77 12.76
CA LYS A 146 0.27 1.62 14.16
C LYS A 146 -0.71 2.27 15.14
N THR A 147 -1.59 3.15 14.66
CA THR A 147 -2.67 3.70 15.49
C THR A 147 -3.79 2.67 15.60
N HIS A 148 -4.40 2.57 16.78
CA HIS A 148 -5.44 1.56 17.02
C HIS A 148 -6.83 2.00 16.55
N GLY A 149 -6.93 2.61 15.37
CA GLY A 149 -8.23 2.99 14.79
C GLY A 149 -8.24 4.37 14.15
N TYR A 150 -8.98 5.30 14.78
CA TYR A 150 -9.23 6.62 14.24
C TYR A 150 -8.08 7.58 14.55
N VAL A 151 -7.71 8.41 13.56
CA VAL A 151 -6.70 9.48 13.71
C VAL A 151 -7.39 10.82 13.50
N MET A 152 -7.15 11.76 14.43
CA MET A 152 -7.64 13.13 14.30
C MET A 152 -7.04 13.78 13.04
N ALA A 153 -7.89 14.45 12.28
CA ALA A 153 -7.53 15.30 11.16
C ALA A 153 -8.38 16.56 11.17
N ILE A 154 -7.91 17.60 10.52
CA ILE A 154 -8.72 18.79 10.23
C ILE A 154 -8.66 19.12 8.75
N ASN A 155 -9.68 19.82 8.27
CA ASN A 155 -9.73 20.41 6.95
C ASN A 155 -9.61 21.93 7.08
N PRO A 156 -8.38 22.49 7.09
CA PRO A 156 -8.16 23.92 7.27
C PRO A 156 -8.36 24.68 5.97
N ARG A 157 -8.89 25.90 6.06
CA ARG A 157 -9.02 26.84 4.96
C ARG A 157 -8.86 28.28 5.43
N ILE A 158 -8.43 29.17 4.55
CA ILE A 158 -8.40 30.62 4.83
C ILE A 158 -9.73 31.22 4.42
N ALA A 159 -10.40 31.88 5.36
CA ALA A 159 -11.71 32.51 5.19
C ALA A 159 -11.67 33.98 5.54
N ILE A 160 -12.68 34.73 5.07
CA ILE A 160 -12.87 36.15 5.40
C ILE A 160 -13.63 36.25 6.72
N LYS A 161 -13.10 36.99 7.71
CA LYS A 161 -13.74 37.18 9.01
C LYS A 161 -15.13 37.80 8.84
N GLY A 162 -16.08 37.31 9.63
CA GLY A 162 -17.46 37.80 9.63
C GLY A 162 -18.31 37.37 8.44
N THR A 163 -17.79 36.48 7.59
CA THR A 163 -18.52 35.89 6.46
C THR A 163 -18.35 34.37 6.44
N ASN A 164 -19.15 33.67 5.62
CA ASN A 164 -18.99 32.26 5.32
C ASN A 164 -18.20 32.04 4.01
N GLN A 165 -17.44 33.07 3.56
CA GLN A 165 -16.71 33.01 2.30
C GLN A 165 -15.30 32.47 2.51
N ILE A 166 -14.95 31.45 1.73
CA ILE A 166 -13.58 30.94 1.64
C ILE A 166 -12.79 31.96 0.78
N TYR A 167 -11.65 32.41 1.31
CA TYR A 167 -10.73 33.27 0.55
C TYR A 167 -9.85 32.43 -0.38
N THR A 168 -9.27 31.35 0.13
CA THR A 168 -8.43 30.45 -0.64
C THR A 168 -8.29 29.07 0.02
N ASN A 169 -8.00 28.04 -0.79
CA ASN A 169 -7.65 26.70 -0.37
C ASN A 169 -6.12 26.49 -0.36
N ALA A 170 -5.36 27.49 0.10
CA ALA A 170 -3.90 27.45 0.16
C ALA A 170 -3.35 26.68 1.37
N LEU A 171 -4.14 25.82 1.95
CA LEU A 171 -3.78 24.89 3.03
C LEU A 171 -4.04 23.44 2.58
N PRO A 172 -3.35 22.45 3.19
CA PRO A 172 -3.60 21.06 2.88
C PRO A 172 -5.07 20.69 3.11
N GLU A 173 -5.69 19.98 2.18
CA GLU A 173 -7.10 19.58 2.31
C GLU A 173 -7.34 18.71 3.54
N TRP A 174 -6.39 17.83 3.85
CA TRP A 174 -6.38 16.95 5.03
C TRP A 174 -5.10 17.19 5.83
N TYR A 175 -5.23 17.63 7.07
CA TYR A 175 -4.11 17.97 7.93
C TYR A 175 -4.11 17.15 9.20
N LEU A 176 -3.02 16.40 9.42
CA LEU A 176 -2.83 15.52 10.59
C LEU A 176 -1.88 16.13 11.63
N GLY A 177 -1.20 17.23 11.34
CA GLY A 177 -0.11 17.75 12.17
C GLY A 177 1.11 16.81 12.23
N TRP A 178 1.20 15.84 11.34
CA TRP A 178 2.31 14.87 11.33
C TRP A 178 3.41 15.32 10.38
N THR A 179 4.64 15.23 10.87
CA THR A 179 5.83 15.38 10.03
C THR A 179 6.25 14.02 9.49
N ILE A 180 6.55 13.95 8.21
CA ILE A 180 7.17 12.83 7.52
C ILE A 180 8.43 13.37 6.85
N ASP A 181 9.59 12.86 7.23
CA ASP A 181 10.88 13.37 6.76
C ASP A 181 10.98 13.40 5.24
N GLY A 182 11.31 14.57 4.71
CA GLY A 182 11.46 14.81 3.27
C GLY A 182 10.14 15.12 2.53
N TYR A 183 9.02 15.30 3.25
CA TYR A 183 7.72 15.59 2.65
C TYR A 183 7.01 16.73 3.39
N ASP A 184 6.39 17.62 2.64
CA ASP A 184 5.57 18.70 3.17
C ASP A 184 4.13 18.23 3.48
N GLU A 185 3.36 19.07 4.12
CA GLU A 185 1.99 18.84 4.55
C GLU A 185 1.03 18.61 3.37
N PHE A 186 1.32 19.22 2.21
CA PHE A 186 0.52 19.03 0.99
C PHE A 186 0.74 17.66 0.39
N ALA A 187 1.98 17.17 0.38
CA ALA A 187 2.31 15.83 -0.05
C ALA A 187 1.64 14.78 0.85
N VAL A 188 1.63 14.99 2.18
CA VAL A 188 0.94 14.12 3.15
C VAL A 188 -0.57 14.12 2.88
N SER A 189 -1.19 15.28 2.69
CA SER A 189 -2.61 15.40 2.32
C SER A 189 -2.94 14.63 1.03
N ALA A 190 -2.14 14.83 -0.01
CA ALA A 190 -2.32 14.15 -1.29
C ALA A 190 -2.14 12.61 -1.15
N SER A 191 -1.25 12.16 -0.27
CA SER A 191 -1.06 10.74 0.05
C SER A 191 -2.30 10.14 0.72
N LEU A 192 -2.90 10.83 1.69
CA LEU A 192 -4.16 10.40 2.32
C LEU A 192 -5.27 10.22 1.29
N ILE A 193 -5.43 11.21 0.39
CA ILE A 193 -6.44 11.17 -0.67
C ILE A 193 -6.20 9.99 -1.63
N ARG A 194 -4.94 9.73 -2.02
CA ARG A 194 -4.60 8.56 -2.86
C ARG A 194 -4.95 7.26 -2.18
N MET A 195 -4.55 7.07 -0.92
CA MET A 195 -4.81 5.85 -0.16
C MET A 195 -6.31 5.62 0.08
N SER A 196 -7.08 6.68 0.25
CA SER A 196 -8.55 6.58 0.30
C SER A 196 -9.12 6.08 -1.04
N LYS A 197 -8.57 6.56 -2.18
CA LYS A 197 -8.96 6.05 -3.51
C LYS A 197 -8.52 4.61 -3.76
N PHE A 198 -7.48 4.12 -3.08
CA PHE A 198 -7.11 2.71 -3.09
C PHE A 198 -8.06 1.84 -2.25
N GLY A 199 -8.95 2.48 -1.50
CA GLY A 199 -9.94 1.81 -0.65
C GLY A 199 -9.41 1.33 0.70
N ILE A 200 -8.16 1.65 1.06
CA ILE A 200 -7.53 1.21 2.32
C ILE A 200 -7.71 2.18 3.48
N LEU A 201 -8.16 3.40 3.19
CA LEU A 201 -8.49 4.44 4.17
C LEU A 201 -9.89 5.00 3.93
N GLU A 202 -10.52 5.42 5.02
CA GLU A 202 -11.68 6.29 5.00
C GLU A 202 -11.31 7.68 5.51
N LEU A 203 -11.68 8.70 4.75
CA LEU A 203 -11.54 10.11 5.10
C LEU A 203 -12.93 10.63 5.49
N MET A 204 -13.15 10.78 6.80
CA MET A 204 -14.45 11.12 7.38
C MET A 204 -14.51 12.63 7.65
N TYR A 205 -15.01 13.39 6.68
CA TYR A 205 -15.23 14.81 6.82
C TYR A 205 -16.34 15.13 7.82
N ASP A 206 -16.18 16.18 8.62
CA ASP A 206 -17.15 16.61 9.63
C ASP A 206 -17.53 15.49 10.62
N ARG A 207 -16.52 14.78 11.09
CA ARG A 207 -16.62 13.74 12.14
C ARG A 207 -15.55 13.97 13.20
N THR A 208 -15.87 13.64 14.44
CA THR A 208 -14.96 13.78 15.57
C THR A 208 -14.81 12.48 16.34
N ILE A 209 -13.66 12.32 16.98
CA ILE A 209 -13.41 11.23 17.92
C ILE A 209 -13.91 11.69 19.29
N ILE A 210 -14.74 10.89 19.94
CA ILE A 210 -15.30 11.19 21.26
C ILE A 210 -14.18 11.43 22.26
N GLY A 211 -14.23 12.57 22.95
CA GLY A 211 -13.24 12.96 23.95
C GLY A 211 -11.88 13.44 23.40
N ALA A 212 -11.71 13.49 22.08
CA ALA A 212 -10.48 14.01 21.49
C ALA A 212 -10.43 15.55 21.49
N ASN A 213 -9.22 16.09 21.65
CA ASN A 213 -8.98 17.54 21.63
C ASN A 213 -8.26 17.92 20.34
N TYR A 214 -8.96 18.63 19.45
CA TYR A 214 -8.45 19.09 18.16
C TYR A 214 -7.69 20.43 18.23
N THR A 215 -7.65 21.10 19.39
CA THR A 215 -7.06 22.42 19.56
C THR A 215 -5.60 22.49 19.08
N ALA A 216 -4.82 21.43 19.38
CA ALA A 216 -3.42 21.38 18.97
C ALA A 216 -3.24 21.34 17.43
N LEU A 217 -4.18 20.76 16.69
CA LEU A 217 -4.18 20.78 15.23
C LEU A 217 -4.65 22.13 14.70
N GLN A 218 -5.70 22.69 15.29
CA GLN A 218 -6.31 23.97 14.87
C GLN A 218 -5.37 25.16 15.11
N GLN A 219 -4.55 25.11 16.17
CA GLN A 219 -3.58 26.15 16.56
C GLN A 219 -2.14 25.80 16.16
N ASN A 220 -1.96 25.01 15.11
CA ASN A 220 -0.63 24.61 14.68
C ASN A 220 0.14 25.75 14.02
N ALA A 221 1.42 25.89 14.36
CA ALA A 221 2.30 26.95 13.89
C ALA A 221 2.40 27.02 12.35
N PHE A 222 2.36 25.88 11.65
CA PHE A 222 2.34 25.84 10.19
C PHE A 222 1.14 26.60 9.62
N LEU A 223 -0.05 26.39 10.17
CA LEU A 223 -1.27 27.05 9.70
C LEU A 223 -1.21 28.56 9.91
N GLU A 224 -0.74 28.98 11.10
CA GLU A 224 -0.56 30.41 11.41
C GLU A 224 0.48 31.08 10.52
N GLN A 225 1.59 30.41 10.23
CA GLN A 225 2.62 30.92 9.32
C GLN A 225 2.07 31.17 7.91
N VAL A 226 1.27 30.25 7.39
CA VAL A 226 0.62 30.40 6.08
C VAL A 226 -0.37 31.57 6.12
N LEU A 227 -1.20 31.65 7.16
CA LEU A 227 -2.16 32.76 7.33
C LEU A 227 -1.46 34.14 7.38
N ASP A 228 -0.37 34.24 8.12
CA ASP A 228 0.37 35.50 8.25
C ASP A 228 1.03 35.92 6.93
N GLY A 229 1.51 34.97 6.12
CA GLY A 229 1.94 35.22 4.75
C GLY A 229 0.83 35.87 3.90
N TYR A 230 -0.39 35.37 4.01
CA TYR A 230 -1.57 35.94 3.31
C TYR A 230 -1.97 37.29 3.86
N LYS A 231 -1.98 37.50 5.17
CA LYS A 231 -2.27 38.81 5.79
C LYS A 231 -1.25 39.89 5.35
N ASN A 232 0.02 39.53 5.26
CA ASN A 232 1.07 40.46 4.81
C ASN A 232 0.92 40.80 3.32
N THR A 233 0.50 39.88 2.49
CA THR A 233 0.28 40.10 1.06
C THR A 233 -1.01 40.86 0.79
N TYR A 234 -2.04 40.68 1.60
CA TYR A 234 -3.38 41.27 1.43
C TYR A 234 -3.86 41.96 2.72
N PRO A 235 -3.19 43.03 3.17
CA PRO A 235 -3.43 43.67 4.48
C PRO A 235 -4.84 44.25 4.63
N GLN A 236 -5.52 44.53 3.53
CA GLN A 236 -6.90 45.02 3.53
C GLN A 236 -7.94 43.94 3.80
N GLN A 237 -7.55 42.68 3.71
CA GLN A 237 -8.44 41.53 3.95
C GLN A 237 -8.37 41.11 5.42
N GLN A 238 -9.52 40.98 6.04
CA GLN A 238 -9.61 40.37 7.39
C GLN A 238 -9.69 38.87 7.28
N LEU A 239 -8.52 38.20 7.26
CA LEU A 239 -8.42 36.77 7.09
C LEU A 239 -8.35 36.04 8.43
N LYS A 240 -8.91 34.82 8.45
CA LYS A 240 -8.82 33.86 9.56
C LYS A 240 -8.65 32.42 9.02
N ILE A 241 -8.15 31.54 9.84
CA ILE A 241 -8.26 30.11 9.57
C ILE A 241 -9.62 29.63 10.05
N GLU A 242 -10.29 28.87 9.22
CA GLU A 242 -11.43 28.02 9.59
C GLU A 242 -11.02 26.55 9.45
N THR A 243 -11.42 25.75 10.38
CA THR A 243 -11.14 24.31 10.38
C THR A 243 -12.44 23.52 10.55
N THR A 244 -12.54 22.41 9.85
CA THR A 244 -13.54 21.37 10.12
C THR A 244 -12.85 20.19 10.74
N ASP A 245 -13.30 19.76 11.92
CA ASP A 245 -12.78 18.57 12.56
C ASP A 245 -13.16 17.33 11.74
N SER A 246 -12.22 16.43 11.58
CA SER A 246 -12.35 15.28 10.71
C SER A 246 -11.57 14.09 11.24
N VAL A 247 -11.73 12.95 10.62
CA VAL A 247 -11.12 11.70 11.05
C VAL A 247 -10.56 10.93 9.86
N VAL A 248 -9.39 10.35 10.03
CA VAL A 248 -8.80 9.35 9.12
C VAL A 248 -8.89 7.99 9.79
N TYR A 249 -9.35 6.98 9.05
CA TYR A 249 -9.53 5.64 9.55
C TYR A 249 -8.99 4.60 8.58
N VAL A 250 -8.15 3.67 9.08
CA VAL A 250 -7.75 2.48 8.33
C VAL A 250 -8.89 1.47 8.42
N ASN A 251 -9.63 1.29 7.33
CA ASN A 251 -10.82 0.43 7.28
C ASN A 251 -10.46 -1.07 7.29
N GLU A 252 -11.47 -1.94 7.27
CA GLU A 252 -11.25 -3.40 7.35
C GLU A 252 -10.39 -3.92 6.18
N TYR A 253 -10.60 -3.40 4.96
CA TYR A 253 -9.79 -3.76 3.82
C TYR A 253 -8.33 -3.30 3.97
N GLY A 254 -8.11 -2.09 4.51
CA GLY A 254 -6.77 -1.59 4.85
C GLY A 254 -6.10 -2.41 5.96
N LYS A 255 -6.85 -2.89 6.95
CA LYS A 255 -6.32 -3.77 8.00
C LYS A 255 -5.89 -5.13 7.45
N GLN A 256 -6.70 -5.73 6.57
CA GLN A 256 -6.34 -6.97 5.88
C GLN A 256 -5.12 -6.77 4.96
N PHE A 257 -5.10 -5.67 4.19
CA PHE A 257 -3.95 -5.29 3.38
C PHE A 257 -2.67 -5.18 4.22
N ARG A 258 -2.75 -4.50 5.37
CA ARG A 258 -1.62 -4.44 6.32
C ARG A 258 -1.17 -5.81 6.78
N GLU A 259 -2.12 -6.70 7.16
CA GLU A 259 -1.80 -8.05 7.62
C GLU A 259 -1.14 -8.88 6.52
N ALA A 260 -1.60 -8.74 5.28
CA ALA A 260 -1.02 -9.43 4.13
C ALA A 260 0.38 -8.94 3.75
N CYS A 261 0.67 -7.65 3.99
CA CYS A 261 1.91 -6.99 3.55
C CYS A 261 2.93 -6.74 4.67
N ARG A 262 2.80 -7.44 5.82
CA ARG A 262 3.69 -7.25 6.99
C ARG A 262 4.49 -8.49 7.40
#